data_0c4d417f9df8bc8d360f71374342f5cb
#
_entry.id   0c4d417f9df8bc8d360f71374342f5cb
#
_cell.length_a   1.000
_cell.length_b   1.000
_cell.length_c   1.000
_cell.angle_alpha   90.00
_cell.angle_beta   90.00
_cell.angle_gamma   90.00
#
_symmetry.space_group_name_H-M   'P 1'
#
loop_
_entity.id
_entity.type
_entity.pdbx_description
1 polymer ?
#
loop_
_entity_poly.entity_id
_entity_poly.type
_entity_poly.pdbx_seq_one_letter_code
_entity_poly.pdbx_strand_id
1 'polypeptide(L)'
;PSGGEVFLPELLKKAGYVTGQFGKLEWGFTTWHGELKRHGWDRYVGYMDHQRAHGYYPSFLWKDGERLPLPGNTHADGGKTPEIYGPGATEKRRGNRDGKVTYAPDAMLAETLKFMEENRNRPMFILFSTNLPHGPVDIPPAENKYAGHPAIRQAYAGAAGGNRECAGAAEEYASMV
;
A
#
# COMPACT_ATOMS: atom_id res chain seq x y z
N PRO A 1 8.93 10.28 -16.19
CA PRO A 1 8.57 11.63 -16.64
C PRO A 1 9.70 12.25 -17.45
N SER A 2 9.37 13.09 -18.41
CA SER A 2 10.38 13.81 -19.17
C SER A 2 10.98 14.96 -18.33
N GLY A 3 12.23 15.33 -18.58
CA GLY A 3 12.89 16.40 -17.79
C GLY A 3 12.29 17.80 -17.92
N GLY A 4 11.30 17.99 -18.81
CA GLY A 4 10.63 19.28 -19.01
C GLY A 4 9.25 19.39 -18.37
N GLU A 5 8.75 18.35 -17.73
CA GLU A 5 7.47 18.37 -17.02
C GLU A 5 7.61 19.03 -15.67
N VAL A 6 6.64 19.87 -15.31
CA VAL A 6 6.56 20.55 -14.02
C VAL A 6 5.44 19.90 -13.20
N PHE A 7 5.79 19.40 -12.03
CA PHE A 7 4.87 18.75 -11.13
C PHE A 7 4.32 19.69 -10.07
N LEU A 8 3.11 19.41 -9.62
CA LEU A 8 2.45 20.21 -8.59
C LEU A 8 3.31 20.43 -7.33
N PRO A 9 4.02 19.43 -6.79
CA PRO A 9 4.89 19.64 -5.64
C PRO A 9 5.98 20.67 -5.87
N GLU A 10 6.54 20.78 -7.08
CA GLU A 10 7.56 21.78 -7.42
C GLU A 10 7.02 23.22 -7.30
N LEU A 11 5.77 23.42 -7.74
CA LEU A 11 5.10 24.72 -7.63
C LEU A 11 4.77 25.06 -6.17
N LEU A 12 4.28 24.07 -5.42
CA LEU A 12 3.93 24.25 -4.02
C LEU A 12 5.16 24.50 -3.14
N LYS A 13 6.29 23.90 -3.44
CA LYS A 13 7.56 24.23 -2.76
C LYS A 13 7.95 25.70 -2.95
N LYS A 14 7.79 26.23 -4.16
CA LYS A 14 8.04 27.67 -4.43
C LYS A 14 7.11 28.57 -3.64
N ALA A 15 5.92 28.08 -3.28
CA ALA A 15 4.95 28.75 -2.43
C ALA A 15 5.17 28.49 -0.91
N GLY A 16 6.27 27.83 -0.53
CA GLY A 16 6.64 27.60 0.87
C GLY A 16 6.06 26.34 1.51
N TYR A 17 5.41 25.48 0.72
CA TYR A 17 4.90 24.20 1.23
C TYR A 17 6.02 23.19 1.43
N VAL A 18 5.86 22.37 2.46
CA VAL A 18 6.57 21.10 2.60
C VAL A 18 5.74 20.01 1.92
N THR A 19 6.40 19.11 1.19
CA THR A 19 5.72 18.15 0.33
C THR A 19 6.06 16.71 0.71
N GLY A 20 5.05 15.88 0.88
CA GLY A 20 5.21 14.47 1.20
C GLY A 20 4.33 13.58 0.36
N GLN A 21 4.89 12.48 -0.14
CA GLN A 21 4.14 11.43 -0.78
C GLN A 21 4.27 10.13 0.01
N PHE A 22 3.14 9.51 0.31
CA PHE A 22 3.07 8.28 1.07
C PHE A 22 2.18 7.29 0.35
N GLY A 23 2.72 6.11 0.08
CA GLY A 23 1.98 5.05 -0.59
C GLY A 23 2.55 4.63 -1.93
N LYS A 24 1.66 4.35 -2.86
CA LYS A 24 1.97 3.82 -4.17
C LYS A 24 2.41 4.94 -5.12
N LEU A 25 3.55 4.71 -5.81
CA LEU A 25 4.06 5.57 -6.85
C LEU A 25 4.21 4.79 -8.15
N GLU A 26 3.64 5.32 -9.25
CA GLU A 26 3.66 4.66 -10.55
C GLU A 26 4.54 5.38 -11.58
N TRP A 27 5.75 5.74 -11.19
CA TRP A 27 6.69 6.41 -12.08
C TRP A 27 7.59 5.45 -12.86
N GLY A 28 7.33 4.15 -12.73
CA GLY A 28 8.08 3.07 -13.36
C GLY A 28 9.17 2.48 -12.47
N PHE A 29 9.73 1.37 -12.93
CA PHE A 29 10.66 0.55 -12.14
C PHE A 29 12.04 1.19 -11.92
N THR A 30 12.35 2.22 -12.67
CA THR A 30 13.66 2.90 -12.63
C THR A 30 13.62 4.21 -11.86
N THR A 31 12.47 4.57 -11.28
CA THR A 31 12.35 5.80 -10.47
C THR A 31 13.11 5.64 -9.17
N TRP A 32 13.97 6.58 -8.87
CA TRP A 32 14.75 6.64 -7.64
C TRP A 32 14.50 7.93 -6.86
N HIS A 33 14.99 7.98 -5.65
CA HIS A 33 14.83 9.11 -4.75
C HIS A 33 15.29 10.47 -5.34
N GLY A 34 16.37 10.49 -6.12
CA GLY A 34 16.85 11.71 -6.79
C GLY A 34 15.81 12.32 -7.74
N GLU A 35 15.07 11.48 -8.46
CA GLU A 35 13.97 11.94 -9.33
C GLU A 35 12.81 12.52 -8.51
N LEU A 36 12.46 11.88 -7.40
CA LEU A 36 11.41 12.37 -6.51
C LEU A 36 11.74 13.75 -5.96
N LYS A 37 12.97 13.95 -5.49
CA LYS A 37 13.46 15.27 -5.04
C LYS A 37 13.43 16.31 -6.14
N ARG A 38 13.87 15.95 -7.34
CA ARG A 38 13.86 16.86 -8.51
C ARG A 38 12.44 17.33 -8.84
N HIS A 39 11.44 16.46 -8.67
CA HIS A 39 10.03 16.76 -8.89
C HIS A 39 9.31 17.29 -7.64
N GLY A 40 10.08 17.80 -6.68
CA GLY A 40 9.55 18.61 -5.60
C GLY A 40 9.11 17.87 -4.36
N TRP A 41 9.35 16.55 -4.23
CA TRP A 41 9.01 15.81 -3.02
C TRP A 41 10.11 15.94 -1.95
N ASP A 42 9.76 16.42 -0.76
CA ASP A 42 10.66 16.50 0.38
C ASP A 42 10.75 15.15 1.11
N ARG A 43 9.64 14.43 1.20
CA ARG A 43 9.54 13.10 1.79
C ARG A 43 8.81 12.15 0.87
N TYR A 44 9.29 10.93 0.82
CA TYR A 44 8.61 9.80 0.19
C TYR A 44 8.68 8.56 1.07
N VAL A 45 7.54 7.89 1.29
CA VAL A 45 7.50 6.57 1.92
C VAL A 45 6.49 5.69 1.21
N GLY A 46 6.93 4.55 0.68
CA GLY A 46 6.00 3.62 0.04
C GLY A 46 6.62 2.70 -1.00
N TYR A 47 5.84 2.38 -2.01
CA TYR A 47 6.22 1.48 -3.10
C TYR A 47 6.63 2.27 -4.33
N MET A 48 7.85 2.09 -4.81
CA MET A 48 8.32 2.76 -6.03
C MET A 48 7.78 2.14 -7.31
N ASP A 49 7.36 0.88 -7.26
CA ASP A 49 6.83 0.19 -8.43
C ASP A 49 5.39 -0.29 -8.22
N HIS A 50 4.65 -0.33 -9.34
CA HIS A 50 3.25 -0.75 -9.37
C HIS A 50 3.07 -2.20 -8.90
N GLN A 51 3.95 -3.09 -9.27
CA GLN A 51 3.77 -4.52 -9.02
C GLN A 51 3.89 -4.86 -7.54
N ARG A 52 4.88 -4.29 -6.85
CA ARG A 52 5.06 -4.51 -5.41
C ARG A 52 3.93 -3.92 -4.57
N ALA A 53 3.33 -2.84 -5.07
CA ALA A 53 2.20 -2.19 -4.42
C ALA A 53 0.92 -3.05 -4.32
N HIS A 54 0.88 -4.22 -4.97
CA HIS A 54 -0.20 -5.19 -4.79
C HIS A 54 -0.05 -6.04 -3.53
N GLY A 55 1.10 -6.00 -2.86
CA GLY A 55 1.34 -6.73 -1.62
C GLY A 55 1.17 -5.85 -0.39
N TYR A 56 0.61 -6.41 0.69
CA TYR A 56 0.38 -5.70 1.94
C TYR A 56 1.43 -5.99 3.01
N TYR A 57 2.28 -6.99 2.79
CA TYR A 57 3.31 -7.42 3.74
C TYR A 57 4.69 -7.57 3.08
N PRO A 58 5.19 -6.53 2.39
CA PRO A 58 6.56 -6.58 1.84
C PRO A 58 7.58 -6.62 2.98
N SER A 59 8.77 -7.11 2.70
CA SER A 59 9.86 -7.08 3.69
C SER A 59 10.40 -5.67 3.96
N PHE A 60 10.12 -4.72 3.07
CA PHE A 60 10.49 -3.33 3.22
C PHE A 60 9.61 -2.41 2.37
N LEU A 61 9.54 -1.15 2.75
CA LEU A 61 9.13 -0.03 1.91
C LEU A 61 10.36 0.81 1.54
N TRP A 62 10.18 1.71 0.60
CA TRP A 62 11.16 2.74 0.33
C TRP A 62 10.86 3.99 1.16
N LYS A 63 11.90 4.59 1.75
CA LYS A 63 11.83 5.87 2.44
C LYS A 63 13.01 6.73 2.00
N ASP A 64 12.73 7.78 1.28
CA ASP A 64 13.71 8.77 0.81
C ASP A 64 14.94 8.15 0.10
N GLY A 65 14.73 7.04 -0.62
CA GLY A 65 15.77 6.33 -1.36
C GLY A 65 16.42 5.15 -0.63
N GLU A 66 16.11 4.97 0.64
CA GLU A 66 16.61 3.86 1.45
C GLU A 66 15.49 2.85 1.75
N ARG A 67 15.88 1.64 2.10
CA ARG A 67 14.92 0.62 2.55
C ARG A 67 14.49 0.88 3.98
N LEU A 68 13.18 1.03 4.18
CA LEU A 68 12.53 0.99 5.49
C LEU A 68 12.09 -0.46 5.76
N PRO A 69 12.81 -1.21 6.58
CA PRO A 69 12.46 -2.60 6.86
C PRO A 69 11.10 -2.71 7.56
N LEU A 70 10.32 -3.72 7.20
CA LEU A 70 9.09 -4.09 7.89
C LEU A 70 9.35 -5.37 8.69
N PRO A 71 9.56 -5.28 10.00
CA PRO A 71 9.99 -6.40 10.82
C PRO A 71 9.03 -7.59 10.77
N GLY A 72 9.59 -8.78 10.67
CA GLY A 72 8.84 -10.04 10.63
C GLY A 72 8.28 -10.41 9.25
N ASN A 73 8.34 -9.50 8.27
CA ASN A 73 7.95 -9.82 6.92
C ASN A 73 9.12 -10.47 6.14
N THR A 74 8.85 -11.56 5.46
CA THR A 74 9.87 -12.33 4.72
C THR A 74 9.71 -12.27 3.20
N HIS A 75 8.57 -11.76 2.70
CA HIS A 75 8.28 -11.64 1.27
C HIS A 75 8.82 -10.34 0.70
N ALA A 76 9.81 -10.41 -0.17
CA ALA A 76 10.48 -9.22 -0.71
C ALA A 76 9.56 -8.30 -1.53
N ASP A 77 8.58 -8.87 -2.22
CA ASP A 77 7.66 -8.18 -3.12
C ASP A 77 6.21 -8.10 -2.59
N GLY A 78 6.05 -8.23 -1.28
CA GLY A 78 4.74 -8.17 -0.65
C GLY A 78 3.87 -9.39 -0.91
N GLY A 79 4.47 -10.50 -1.29
CA GLY A 79 3.77 -11.73 -1.57
C GLY A 79 3.22 -11.82 -2.99
N LYS A 80 3.72 -11.02 -3.91
CA LYS A 80 3.45 -11.18 -5.35
C LYS A 80 4.29 -12.32 -5.92
N THR A 81 3.95 -13.53 -5.51
CA THR A 81 4.59 -14.76 -6.01
C THR A 81 3.67 -15.46 -7.03
N PRO A 82 4.17 -16.40 -7.82
CA PRO A 82 3.32 -17.19 -8.73
C PRO A 82 2.12 -17.84 -8.03
N GLU A 83 2.24 -18.18 -6.75
CA GLU A 83 1.16 -18.75 -5.95
C GLU A 83 0.00 -17.76 -5.76
N ILE A 84 0.22 -16.46 -5.91
CA ILE A 84 -0.83 -15.43 -5.75
C ILE A 84 -1.72 -15.34 -6.99
N TYR A 85 -1.23 -15.73 -8.14
CA TYR A 85 -1.94 -15.62 -9.43
C TYR A 85 -2.38 -16.96 -10.01
N GLY A 86 -2.01 -18.06 -9.39
CA GLY A 86 -2.44 -19.42 -9.79
C GLY A 86 -3.80 -19.83 -9.19
N PRO A 87 -4.36 -20.95 -9.62
CA PRO A 87 -5.56 -21.50 -9.02
C PRO A 87 -5.39 -21.72 -7.50
N GLY A 88 -6.31 -21.21 -6.69
CA GLY A 88 -6.25 -21.27 -5.23
C GLY A 88 -5.23 -20.33 -4.59
N ALA A 89 -4.66 -19.42 -5.36
CA ALA A 89 -3.64 -18.50 -4.89
C ALA A 89 -4.17 -17.54 -3.80
N THR A 90 -5.38 -17.02 -3.98
CA THR A 90 -6.01 -16.11 -3.02
C THR A 90 -6.24 -16.78 -1.68
N GLU A 91 -6.70 -18.03 -1.69
CA GLU A 91 -6.92 -18.79 -0.46
C GLU A 91 -5.61 -19.07 0.27
N LYS A 92 -4.57 -19.53 -0.43
CA LYS A 92 -3.24 -19.74 0.15
C LYS A 92 -2.67 -18.45 0.74
N ARG A 93 -2.89 -17.34 0.06
CA ARG A 93 -2.43 -16.05 0.52
C ARG A 93 -3.14 -15.58 1.77
N ARG A 94 -4.47 -15.62 1.79
CA ARG A 94 -5.29 -15.16 2.91
C ARG A 94 -5.16 -16.05 4.13
N GLY A 95 -5.09 -17.35 3.95
CA GLY A 95 -4.92 -18.32 5.03
C GLY A 95 -3.52 -18.38 5.62
N ASN A 96 -2.50 -18.07 4.84
CA ASN A 96 -1.10 -18.16 5.27
C ASN A 96 -0.62 -16.84 5.88
N ARG A 97 -0.22 -16.88 7.15
CA ARG A 97 0.34 -15.75 7.90
C ARG A 97 1.86 -15.80 8.04
N ASP A 98 2.50 -16.86 7.51
CA ASP A 98 3.96 -17.00 7.59
C ASP A 98 4.66 -15.84 6.90
N GLY A 99 5.55 -15.17 7.63
CA GLY A 99 6.25 -14.01 7.11
C GLY A 99 5.39 -12.77 6.86
N LYS A 100 4.22 -12.67 7.49
CA LYS A 100 3.29 -11.54 7.42
C LYS A 100 2.99 -10.99 8.81
N VAL A 101 3.82 -10.07 9.26
CA VAL A 101 3.75 -9.50 10.61
C VAL A 101 3.43 -8.01 10.55
N THR A 102 4.22 -7.22 9.83
CA THR A 102 4.07 -5.77 9.76
C THR A 102 3.24 -5.39 8.54
N TYR A 103 2.07 -4.82 8.77
CA TYR A 103 1.15 -4.36 7.72
C TYR A 103 1.64 -3.05 7.10
N ALA A 104 1.91 -3.03 5.82
CA ALA A 104 2.50 -1.88 5.14
C ALA A 104 1.62 -0.62 5.15
N PRO A 105 0.28 -0.69 5.01
CA PRO A 105 -0.57 0.49 5.15
C PRO A 105 -0.42 1.19 6.50
N ASP A 106 -0.30 0.44 7.60
CA ASP A 106 -0.09 1.03 8.94
C ASP A 106 1.27 1.72 9.05
N ALA A 107 2.31 1.09 8.48
CA ALA A 107 3.64 1.69 8.44
C ALA A 107 3.65 2.99 7.61
N MET A 108 2.96 3.02 6.47
CA MET A 108 2.83 4.24 5.66
C MET A 108 2.03 5.31 6.39
N LEU A 109 0.94 4.95 7.09
CA LEU A 109 0.16 5.87 7.90
C LEU A 109 1.00 6.46 9.04
N ALA A 110 1.74 5.62 9.76
CA ALA A 110 2.61 6.07 10.84
C ALA A 110 3.66 7.09 10.37
N GLU A 111 4.28 6.84 9.23
CA GLU A 111 5.25 7.78 8.63
C GLU A 111 4.58 9.07 8.12
N THR A 112 3.33 8.98 7.66
CA THR A 112 2.55 10.17 7.27
C THR A 112 2.25 11.04 8.49
N LEU A 113 1.76 10.44 9.56
CA LEU A 113 1.46 11.17 10.81
C LEU A 113 2.72 11.80 11.41
N LYS A 114 3.84 11.08 11.36
CA LYS A 114 5.14 11.60 11.77
C LYS A 114 5.55 12.83 10.95
N PHE A 115 5.42 12.77 9.64
CA PHE A 115 5.69 13.92 8.75
C PHE A 115 4.79 15.11 9.06
N MET A 116 3.51 14.88 9.33
CA MET A 116 2.57 15.94 9.73
C MET A 116 2.99 16.60 11.03
N GLU A 117 3.37 15.82 12.05
CA GLU A 117 3.81 16.35 13.32
C GLU A 117 5.13 17.12 13.21
N GLU A 118 6.10 16.60 12.46
CA GLU A 118 7.38 17.28 12.20
C GLU A 118 7.21 18.64 11.50
N ASN A 119 6.13 18.83 10.75
CA ASN A 119 5.89 20.02 9.93
C ASN A 119 4.64 20.81 10.33
N ARG A 120 4.05 20.55 11.49
CA ARG A 120 2.77 21.13 11.94
C ARG A 120 2.66 22.67 11.89
N ASN A 121 3.80 23.36 11.92
CA ASN A 121 3.86 24.83 11.89
C ASN A 121 4.13 25.40 10.48
N ARG A 122 4.05 24.57 9.44
CA ARG A 122 4.29 24.92 8.04
C ARG A 122 3.13 24.47 7.16
N PRO A 123 2.84 25.15 6.07
CA PRO A 123 1.89 24.63 5.09
C PRO A 123 2.44 23.32 4.51
N MET A 124 1.58 22.31 4.42
CA MET A 124 1.93 20.98 3.94
C MET A 124 1.11 20.61 2.72
N PHE A 125 1.72 19.93 1.78
CA PHE A 125 1.06 19.18 0.74
C PHE A 125 1.38 17.70 0.91
N ILE A 126 0.36 16.90 1.15
CA ILE A 126 0.48 15.46 1.36
C ILE A 126 -0.33 14.74 0.30
N LEU A 127 0.34 13.87 -0.47
CA LEU A 127 -0.31 12.91 -1.34
C LEU A 127 -0.25 11.53 -0.66
N PHE A 128 -1.37 11.10 -0.12
CA PHE A 128 -1.52 9.76 0.48
C PHE A 128 -2.18 8.82 -0.52
N SER A 129 -1.36 8.15 -1.33
CA SER A 129 -1.80 7.22 -2.37
C SER A 129 -1.72 5.77 -1.85
N THR A 130 -2.64 5.46 -0.93
CA THR A 130 -2.72 4.12 -0.36
C THR A 130 -3.00 3.06 -1.42
N ASN A 131 -2.52 1.83 -1.18
CA ASN A 131 -2.89 0.67 -1.98
C ASN A 131 -4.21 0.01 -1.53
N LEU A 132 -4.84 0.51 -0.48
CA LEU A 132 -6.17 0.09 -0.06
C LEU A 132 -7.26 0.64 -0.99
N PRO A 133 -8.29 -0.12 -1.30
CA PRO A 133 -8.56 -1.53 -1.04
C PRO A 133 -8.26 -2.41 -2.27
N HIS A 134 -7.10 -2.26 -2.89
CA HIS A 134 -6.75 -2.98 -4.11
C HIS A 134 -6.65 -4.49 -3.90
N GLY A 135 -7.20 -5.26 -4.82
CA GLY A 135 -7.03 -6.74 -4.80
C GLY A 135 -5.64 -7.20 -5.27
N PRO A 136 -5.19 -8.38 -4.86
CA PRO A 136 -5.84 -9.29 -3.91
C PRO A 136 -5.75 -8.77 -2.48
N VAL A 137 -6.90 -8.70 -1.80
CA VAL A 137 -7.01 -8.18 -0.44
C VAL A 137 -6.33 -9.11 0.58
N ASP A 138 -5.67 -8.53 1.57
CA ASP A 138 -4.99 -9.26 2.64
C ASP A 138 -4.78 -8.31 3.83
N ILE A 139 -5.61 -8.44 4.86
CA ILE A 139 -5.57 -7.57 6.03
C ILE A 139 -5.18 -8.35 7.30
N PRO A 140 -4.72 -7.67 8.36
CA PRO A 140 -4.60 -8.30 9.67
C PRO A 140 -5.93 -8.89 10.10
N PRO A 141 -5.97 -10.13 10.63
CA PRO A 141 -7.24 -10.75 11.06
C PRO A 141 -8.03 -9.91 12.06
N ALA A 142 -7.36 -9.20 12.94
CA ALA A 142 -7.98 -8.31 13.92
C ALA A 142 -8.70 -7.11 13.28
N GLU A 143 -8.33 -6.74 12.07
CA GLU A 143 -8.91 -5.63 11.31
C GLU A 143 -10.12 -6.06 10.46
N ASN A 144 -10.35 -7.38 10.31
CA ASN A 144 -11.48 -7.89 9.55
C ASN A 144 -12.79 -7.79 10.34
N LYS A 145 -13.38 -6.60 10.39
CA LYS A 145 -14.61 -6.29 11.12
C LYS A 145 -15.85 -6.97 10.54
N TYR A 146 -15.79 -7.39 9.28
CA TYR A 146 -16.88 -8.06 8.59
C TYR A 146 -16.68 -9.58 8.46
N ALA A 147 -15.71 -10.15 9.17
CA ALA A 147 -15.49 -11.59 9.17
C ALA A 147 -16.77 -12.36 9.54
N GLY A 148 -17.21 -13.23 8.65
CA GLY A 148 -18.44 -14.03 8.86
C GLY A 148 -19.75 -13.27 8.67
N HIS A 149 -19.74 -12.05 8.10
CA HIS A 149 -20.93 -11.23 7.97
C HIS A 149 -22.04 -11.91 7.15
N PRO A 150 -23.26 -12.13 7.71
CA PRO A 150 -24.27 -12.98 7.07
C PRO A 150 -24.70 -12.49 5.68
N ALA A 151 -24.92 -11.18 5.51
CA ALA A 151 -25.36 -10.63 4.24
C ALA A 151 -24.29 -10.77 3.12
N ILE A 152 -23.00 -10.63 3.46
CA ILE A 152 -21.92 -10.85 2.51
C ILE A 152 -21.89 -12.32 2.11
N ARG A 153 -21.94 -13.23 3.06
CA ARG A 153 -21.95 -14.68 2.79
C ARG A 153 -23.14 -15.11 1.97
N GLN A 154 -24.32 -14.56 2.24
CA GLN A 154 -25.53 -14.82 1.45
C GLN A 154 -25.40 -14.31 0.01
N ALA A 155 -24.85 -13.13 -0.21
CA ALA A 155 -24.65 -12.56 -1.54
C ALA A 155 -23.74 -13.44 -2.43
N TYR A 156 -22.78 -14.14 -1.83
CA TYR A 156 -21.83 -14.99 -2.56
C TYR A 156 -22.19 -16.49 -2.51
N ALA A 157 -23.25 -16.89 -1.82
CA ALA A 157 -23.63 -18.29 -1.68
C ALA A 157 -24.02 -18.97 -3.01
N GLY A 158 -24.54 -18.20 -3.97
CA GLY A 158 -24.95 -18.69 -5.30
C GLY A 158 -23.98 -18.33 -6.43
N ALA A 159 -22.85 -17.68 -6.16
CA ALA A 159 -21.89 -17.33 -7.19
C ALA A 159 -21.26 -18.58 -7.81
N ALA A 160 -21.08 -18.58 -9.13
CA ALA A 160 -20.41 -19.66 -9.84
C ALA A 160 -18.99 -19.84 -9.29
N GLY A 161 -18.72 -20.99 -8.70
CA GLY A 161 -17.49 -21.24 -7.95
C GLY A 161 -17.67 -21.21 -6.43
N GLY A 162 -18.89 -21.11 -5.97
CA GLY A 162 -19.48 -21.29 -4.65
C GLY A 162 -18.67 -20.82 -3.46
N ASN A 163 -18.61 -19.48 -3.14
CA ASN A 163 -17.28 -19.32 -2.73
C ASN A 163 -17.09 -18.65 -1.37
N ARG A 164 -16.72 -19.47 -0.38
CA ARG A 164 -16.09 -19.01 0.86
C ARG A 164 -14.93 -18.06 0.58
N GLU A 165 -14.20 -18.26 -0.51
CA GLU A 165 -13.07 -17.42 -0.91
C GLU A 165 -13.53 -16.04 -1.36
N CYS A 166 -14.52 -15.95 -2.26
CA CYS A 166 -15.07 -14.66 -2.70
C CYS A 166 -15.76 -13.91 -1.56
N ALA A 167 -16.52 -14.64 -0.71
CA ALA A 167 -17.13 -14.05 0.47
C ALA A 167 -16.06 -13.52 1.44
N GLY A 168 -15.01 -14.29 1.71
CA GLY A 168 -13.92 -13.85 2.56
C GLY A 168 -13.16 -12.66 1.99
N ALA A 169 -12.91 -12.60 0.68
CA ALA A 169 -12.32 -11.44 0.03
C ALA A 169 -13.22 -10.21 0.14
N ALA A 170 -14.54 -10.38 -0.01
CA ALA A 170 -15.49 -9.29 0.16
C ALA A 170 -15.57 -8.80 1.61
N GLU A 171 -15.46 -9.68 2.59
CA GLU A 171 -15.39 -9.33 4.01
C GLU A 171 -14.14 -8.50 4.31
N GLU A 172 -12.98 -8.90 3.80
CA GLU A 172 -11.73 -8.15 3.95
C GLU A 172 -11.81 -6.80 3.22
N TYR A 173 -12.29 -6.80 1.96
CA TYR A 173 -12.49 -5.58 1.20
C TYR A 173 -13.38 -4.58 1.94
N ALA A 174 -14.53 -5.02 2.45
CA ALA A 174 -15.44 -4.18 3.22
C ALA A 174 -14.79 -3.64 4.51
N SER A 175 -13.81 -4.35 5.06
CA SER A 175 -13.07 -3.90 6.23
C SER A 175 -11.96 -2.91 5.91
N MET A 176 -11.55 -2.80 4.63
CA MET A 176 -10.55 -1.84 4.16
C MET A 176 -11.14 -0.47 3.79
N VAL A 177 -12.46 -0.40 3.58
CA VAL A 177 -13.21 0.80 3.18
C VAL A 177 -13.87 1.44 4.38
#